data_f678ddd9750f3a541e55b70ddbd507aa
#
_entry.id   f678ddd9750f3a541e55b70ddbd507aa
#
_cell.length_a   1.000
_cell.length_b   1.000
_cell.length_c   1.000
_cell.angle_alpha   90.00
_cell.angle_beta   90.00
_cell.angle_gamma   90.00
#
_symmetry.space_group_name_H-M   'P 1'
#
loop_
_entity.id
_entity.type
_entity.pdbx_description
1 polymer ?
#
loop_
_entity_poly.entity_id
_entity_poly.type
_entity_poly.pdbx_seq_one_letter_code
_entity_poly.pdbx_strand_id
1 'polypeptide(L)'
;LTTSALLSLDMDTMQEQFERQYLDALSSGDENAIELTAYNLQWLTETRDARAQMTDEDVYIALTHVPPADEELEGAYAGSLRGRLHLVLCGHYQGGLVRLPFVGALFIPSQNLPFYGILPGKSTYYGLTKKGGTYLYVSPGLGNNDGLYPLPFFRLFNPPTISLISLTTSSL
;
A
#
# COMPACT_ATOMS: atom_id res chain seq x y z
N LEU A 1 0.50 1.99 -10.77
CA LEU A 1 1.63 1.36 -10.07
C LEU A 1 1.07 0.28 -9.15
N THR A 2 1.45 -0.96 -9.35
CA THR A 2 1.10 -2.03 -8.41
C THR A 2 1.90 -1.85 -7.13
N THR A 3 1.29 -2.07 -5.99
CA THR A 3 1.90 -1.95 -4.66
C THR A 3 3.16 -2.81 -4.55
N SER A 4 3.17 -3.98 -5.19
CA SER A 4 4.31 -4.90 -5.25
C SER A 4 5.57 -4.26 -5.84
N ALA A 5 5.45 -3.44 -6.87
CA ALA A 5 6.59 -2.78 -7.48
C ALA A 5 7.29 -1.78 -6.53
N LEU A 6 6.52 -1.10 -5.67
CA LEU A 6 7.05 -0.17 -4.67
C LEU A 6 7.79 -0.87 -3.53
N LEU A 7 7.31 -2.06 -3.16
CA LEU A 7 7.82 -2.80 -2.01
C LEU A 7 8.92 -3.79 -2.38
N SER A 8 8.89 -4.35 -3.61
CA SER A 8 9.90 -5.31 -4.08
C SER A 8 11.30 -4.71 -4.21
N LEU A 9 11.41 -3.36 -4.16
CA LEU A 9 12.69 -2.65 -4.23
C LEU A 9 13.45 -2.87 -5.55
N ASP A 10 12.83 -3.49 -6.54
CA ASP A 10 13.40 -3.70 -7.87
C ASP A 10 13.21 -2.45 -8.73
N MET A 11 13.96 -1.41 -8.33
CA MET A 11 13.93 -0.12 -9.01
C MET A 11 14.54 -0.18 -10.41
N ASP A 12 15.38 -1.17 -10.67
CA ASP A 12 16.02 -1.31 -11.97
C ASP A 12 15.02 -1.83 -13.01
N THR A 13 14.27 -2.88 -12.67
CA THR A 13 13.16 -3.36 -13.51
C THR A 13 12.08 -2.30 -13.72
N MET A 14 11.75 -1.53 -12.68
CA MET A 14 10.80 -0.41 -12.80
C MET A 14 11.31 0.67 -13.74
N GLN A 15 12.58 1.01 -13.68
CA GLN A 15 13.18 2.00 -14.56
C GLN A 15 13.08 1.55 -16.01
N GLU A 16 13.49 0.32 -16.34
CA GLU A 16 13.38 -0.23 -17.68
C GLU A 16 11.93 -0.23 -18.19
N GLN A 17 10.98 -0.52 -17.31
CA GLN A 17 9.56 -0.49 -17.68
C GLN A 17 9.07 0.93 -17.98
N PHE A 18 9.41 1.90 -17.14
CA PHE A 18 8.99 3.29 -17.34
C PHE A 18 9.69 3.94 -18.53
N GLU A 19 10.96 3.62 -18.78
CA GLU A 19 11.66 4.08 -19.98
C GLU A 19 11.00 3.56 -21.25
N ARG A 20 10.62 2.28 -21.30
CA ARG A 20 9.87 1.71 -22.42
C ARG A 20 8.52 2.41 -22.62
N GLN A 21 7.75 2.59 -21.56
CA GLN A 21 6.46 3.28 -21.62
C GLN A 21 6.62 4.73 -22.11
N TYR A 22 7.67 5.42 -21.69
CA TYR A 22 7.96 6.78 -22.12
C TYR A 22 8.31 6.84 -23.64
N LEU A 23 9.12 5.91 -24.12
CA LEU A 23 9.44 5.81 -25.55
C LEU A 23 8.21 5.49 -26.40
N ASP A 24 7.35 4.60 -25.94
CA ASP A 24 6.08 4.27 -26.59
C ASP A 24 5.15 5.50 -26.62
N ALA A 25 5.06 6.24 -25.52
CA ALA A 25 4.27 7.47 -25.45
C ALA A 25 4.80 8.55 -26.43
N LEU A 26 6.11 8.72 -26.50
CA LEU A 26 6.74 9.63 -27.48
C LEU A 26 6.43 9.23 -28.91
N SER A 27 6.45 7.93 -29.22
CA SER A 27 6.17 7.43 -30.56
C SER A 27 4.71 7.59 -30.97
N SER A 28 3.78 7.52 -30.02
CA SER A 28 2.34 7.71 -30.25
C SER A 28 1.93 9.18 -30.36
N GLY A 29 2.74 10.10 -29.81
CA GLY A 29 2.41 11.52 -29.73
C GLY A 29 1.32 11.85 -28.71
N ASP A 30 1.00 10.95 -27.78
CA ASP A 30 0.03 11.17 -26.73
C ASP A 30 0.66 12.02 -25.61
N GLU A 31 0.33 13.32 -25.59
CA GLU A 31 0.88 14.28 -24.62
C GLU A 31 0.59 13.87 -23.17
N ASN A 32 -0.60 13.33 -22.86
CA ASN A 32 -0.94 12.90 -21.50
C ASN A 32 -0.10 11.68 -21.07
N ALA A 33 0.11 10.74 -21.98
CA ALA A 33 0.95 9.57 -21.72
C ALA A 33 2.42 9.97 -21.54
N ILE A 34 2.91 10.93 -22.33
CA ILE A 34 4.27 11.47 -22.19
C ILE A 34 4.46 12.13 -20.82
N GLU A 35 3.53 13.00 -20.42
CA GLU A 35 3.60 13.69 -19.13
C GLU A 35 3.57 12.70 -17.95
N LEU A 36 2.65 11.73 -17.98
CA LEU A 36 2.53 10.70 -16.93
C LEU A 36 3.77 9.84 -16.81
N THR A 37 4.33 9.40 -17.92
CA THR A 37 5.52 8.54 -17.91
C THR A 37 6.78 9.29 -17.52
N ALA A 38 6.92 10.55 -17.94
CA ALA A 38 7.99 11.44 -17.50
C ALA A 38 7.92 11.66 -15.98
N TYR A 39 6.73 11.92 -15.43
CA TYR A 39 6.51 12.03 -13.99
C TYR A 39 6.92 10.75 -13.25
N ASN A 40 6.56 9.58 -13.76
CA ASN A 40 6.92 8.30 -13.16
C ASN A 40 8.45 8.09 -13.12
N LEU A 41 9.16 8.46 -14.17
CA LEU A 41 10.63 8.40 -14.23
C LEU A 41 11.28 9.37 -13.24
N GLN A 42 10.78 10.60 -13.16
CA GLN A 42 11.27 11.58 -12.19
C GLN A 42 11.05 11.07 -10.76
N TRP A 43 9.85 10.62 -10.44
CA TRP A 43 9.52 10.06 -9.13
C TRP A 43 10.43 8.88 -8.75
N LEU A 44 10.70 7.98 -9.70
CA LEU A 44 11.59 6.84 -9.47
C LEU A 44 13.03 7.29 -9.15
N THR A 45 13.52 8.29 -9.90
CA THR A 45 14.85 8.86 -9.67
C THR A 45 14.95 9.50 -8.28
N GLU A 46 14.00 10.36 -7.92
CA GLU A 46 13.94 11.01 -6.61
C GLU A 46 13.86 9.98 -5.47
N THR A 47 13.08 8.92 -5.65
CA THR A 47 12.96 7.83 -4.67
C THR A 47 14.27 7.06 -4.51
N ARG A 48 14.96 6.77 -5.62
CA ARG A 48 16.27 6.10 -5.61
C ARG A 48 17.31 6.95 -4.89
N ASP A 49 17.36 8.24 -5.20
CA ASP A 49 18.31 9.16 -4.60
C ASP A 49 18.05 9.33 -3.09
N ALA A 50 16.79 9.45 -2.69
CA ALA A 50 16.42 9.51 -1.28
C ALA A 50 16.85 8.23 -0.54
N ARG A 51 16.62 7.05 -1.12
CA ARG A 51 17.05 5.77 -0.53
C ARG A 51 18.57 5.62 -0.45
N ALA A 52 19.29 6.12 -1.44
CA ALA A 52 20.76 6.08 -1.42
C ALA A 52 21.36 6.93 -0.28
N GLN A 53 20.63 7.93 0.18
CA GLN A 53 21.02 8.80 1.29
C GLN A 53 20.61 8.26 2.66
N MET A 54 19.76 7.24 2.74
CA MET A 54 19.29 6.66 4.01
C MET A 54 20.45 6.02 4.79
N THR A 55 20.38 6.17 6.09
CA THR A 55 21.29 5.59 7.09
C THR A 55 20.56 4.58 7.96
N ASP A 56 21.28 3.92 8.85
CA ASP A 56 20.69 2.97 9.81
C ASP A 56 19.85 3.67 10.91
N GLU A 57 19.93 4.99 11.01
CA GLU A 57 19.15 5.81 11.93
C GLU A 57 17.81 6.26 11.33
N ASP A 58 17.62 6.09 10.03
CA ASP A 58 16.40 6.50 9.33
C ASP A 58 15.28 5.47 9.46
N VAL A 59 14.06 5.97 9.57
CA VAL A 59 12.84 5.15 9.61
C VAL A 59 12.17 5.20 8.24
N TYR A 60 12.13 4.06 7.56
CA TYR A 60 11.45 3.95 6.27
C TYR A 60 9.96 3.63 6.47
N ILE A 61 9.11 4.56 6.02
CA ILE A 61 7.65 4.45 6.07
C ILE A 61 7.10 4.47 4.65
N ALA A 62 6.41 3.41 4.25
CA ALA A 62 5.72 3.37 2.97
C ALA A 62 4.24 3.74 3.11
N LEU A 63 3.74 4.54 2.18
CA LEU A 63 2.32 4.87 2.04
C LEU A 63 1.78 4.15 0.81
N THR A 64 0.82 3.27 1.01
CA THR A 64 0.22 2.51 -0.09
C THR A 64 -1.31 2.59 -0.01
N HIS A 65 -1.99 2.49 -1.16
CA HIS A 65 -3.45 2.46 -1.15
C HIS A 65 -3.97 1.12 -0.63
N VAL A 66 -3.40 0.03 -1.14
CA VAL A 66 -3.81 -1.34 -0.81
C VAL A 66 -2.75 -1.99 0.07
N PRO A 67 -3.15 -2.76 1.07
CA PRO A 67 -2.20 -3.55 1.84
C PRO A 67 -1.40 -4.50 0.94
N PRO A 68 -0.08 -4.51 1.08
CA PRO A 68 0.75 -5.47 0.36
C PRO A 68 0.55 -6.90 0.86
N ALA A 69 0.87 -7.88 0.04
CA ALA A 69 0.86 -9.29 0.43
C ALA A 69 1.93 -9.59 1.50
N ASP A 70 1.71 -10.64 2.28
CA ASP A 70 2.64 -11.01 3.35
C ASP A 70 4.05 -11.33 2.80
N GLU A 71 4.13 -11.99 1.66
CA GLU A 71 5.38 -12.32 0.98
C GLU A 71 6.15 -11.07 0.53
N GLU A 72 5.43 -10.03 0.11
CA GLU A 72 6.03 -8.75 -0.28
C GLU A 72 6.62 -8.03 0.93
N LEU A 73 5.93 -8.05 2.07
CA LEU A 73 6.40 -7.44 3.31
C LEU A 73 7.63 -8.16 3.87
N GLU A 74 7.64 -9.47 3.83
CA GLU A 74 8.76 -10.30 4.29
C GLU A 74 9.99 -10.08 3.41
N GLY A 75 9.82 -10.03 2.08
CA GLY A 75 10.87 -9.73 1.13
C GLY A 75 11.46 -8.33 1.29
N ALA A 76 10.61 -7.33 1.48
CA ALA A 76 11.02 -5.94 1.68
C ALA A 76 11.81 -5.71 2.98
N TYR A 77 11.62 -6.57 3.99
CA TYR A 77 12.35 -6.49 5.25
C TYR A 77 13.66 -7.26 5.25
N ALA A 78 13.83 -8.27 4.40
CA ALA A 78 14.98 -9.16 4.38
C ALA A 78 16.30 -8.51 3.87
N GLY A 79 16.23 -7.26 3.39
CA GLY A 79 17.39 -6.52 2.88
C GLY A 79 18.34 -6.00 3.97
N SER A 80 19.37 -5.27 3.54
CA SER A 80 20.26 -4.51 4.42
C SER A 80 19.47 -3.49 5.24
N LEU A 81 20.01 -3.02 6.37
CA LEU A 81 19.36 -2.01 7.21
C LEU A 81 18.89 -0.79 6.40
N ARG A 82 19.66 -0.35 5.41
CA ARG A 82 19.35 0.76 4.50
C ARG A 82 18.14 0.54 3.59
N GLY A 83 17.68 -0.69 3.45
CA GLY A 83 16.48 -1.01 2.65
C GLY A 83 15.32 -1.50 3.49
N ARG A 84 15.46 -1.52 4.81
CA ARG A 84 14.49 -2.09 5.72
C ARG A 84 13.24 -1.24 5.81
N LEU A 85 12.12 -1.81 5.40
CA LEU A 85 10.81 -1.19 5.54
C LEU A 85 10.31 -1.38 6.98
N HIS A 86 10.12 -0.28 7.71
CA HIS A 86 9.73 -0.33 9.13
C HIS A 86 8.23 -0.32 9.32
N LEU A 87 7.53 0.50 8.53
CA LEU A 87 6.09 0.70 8.65
C LEU A 87 5.45 0.88 7.28
N VAL A 88 4.33 0.21 7.06
CA VAL A 88 3.42 0.46 5.93
C VAL A 88 2.11 1.01 6.45
N LEU A 89 1.70 2.15 5.92
CA LEU A 89 0.40 2.74 6.17
C LEU A 89 -0.46 2.58 4.92
N CYS A 90 -1.61 1.95 5.05
CA CYS A 90 -2.50 1.68 3.93
C CYS A 90 -3.98 1.76 4.34
N GLY A 91 -4.85 1.64 3.36
CA GLY A 91 -6.29 1.71 3.55
C GLY A 91 -7.04 0.70 2.69
N HIS A 92 -7.84 1.17 1.75
CA HIS A 92 -8.60 0.44 0.74
C HIS A 92 -9.74 -0.42 1.28
N TYR A 93 -9.48 -1.25 2.28
CA TYR A 93 -10.45 -2.24 2.78
C TYR A 93 -11.55 -1.63 3.65
N GLN A 94 -11.49 -0.33 3.93
CA GLN A 94 -12.48 0.40 4.71
C GLN A 94 -12.83 -0.28 6.03
N GLY A 95 -11.89 -1.05 6.58
CA GLY A 95 -12.06 -1.83 7.79
C GLY A 95 -13.02 -3.01 7.68
N GLY A 96 -13.39 -3.42 6.46
CA GLY A 96 -14.46 -4.38 6.19
C GLY A 96 -15.83 -3.73 6.36
N LEU A 97 -16.63 -3.67 5.29
CA LEU A 97 -17.88 -2.91 5.25
C LEU A 97 -18.89 -3.36 6.31
N VAL A 98 -19.02 -4.68 6.47
CA VAL A 98 -19.88 -5.31 7.47
C VAL A 98 -19.02 -6.11 8.42
N ARG A 99 -19.03 -5.74 9.68
CA ARG A 99 -18.41 -6.51 10.76
C ARG A 99 -19.47 -7.17 11.61
N LEU A 100 -19.28 -8.42 11.95
CA LEU A 100 -20.11 -9.10 12.94
C LEU A 100 -19.34 -9.19 14.27
N PRO A 101 -20.02 -9.00 15.40
CA PRO A 101 -19.44 -9.26 16.70
C PRO A 101 -18.84 -10.67 16.74
N PHE A 102 -17.64 -10.80 17.29
CA PHE A 102 -16.87 -12.05 17.43
C PHE A 102 -16.36 -12.70 16.14
N VAL A 103 -17.01 -12.48 14.99
CA VAL A 103 -16.64 -13.03 13.67
C VAL A 103 -15.63 -12.13 12.96
N GLY A 104 -15.88 -10.82 12.94
CA GLY A 104 -15.09 -9.85 12.20
C GLY A 104 -15.76 -9.43 10.89
N ALA A 105 -14.96 -9.01 9.89
CA ALA A 105 -15.51 -8.61 8.61
C ALA A 105 -16.06 -9.81 7.83
N LEU A 106 -17.23 -9.63 7.23
CA LEU A 106 -17.80 -10.64 6.33
C LEU A 106 -17.10 -10.62 4.97
N PHE A 107 -16.77 -9.44 4.49
CA PHE A 107 -16.09 -9.27 3.19
C PHE A 107 -15.31 -7.97 3.13
N ILE A 108 -14.27 -7.97 2.29
CA ILE A 108 -13.43 -6.82 1.96
C ILE A 108 -13.33 -6.69 0.43
N PRO A 109 -13.07 -5.48 -0.09
CA PRO A 109 -12.70 -5.31 -1.48
C PRO A 109 -11.46 -6.16 -1.80
N SER A 110 -11.46 -6.86 -2.92
CA SER A 110 -10.33 -7.65 -3.39
C SER A 110 -9.92 -7.20 -4.78
N GLN A 111 -8.63 -6.98 -5.00
CA GLN A 111 -8.11 -6.60 -6.32
C GLN A 111 -8.14 -7.75 -7.34
N ASN A 112 -8.05 -8.97 -6.87
CA ASN A 112 -7.84 -10.14 -7.72
C ASN A 112 -9.12 -10.93 -8.03
N LEU A 113 -10.24 -10.53 -7.43
CA LEU A 113 -11.52 -11.21 -7.62
C LEU A 113 -12.58 -10.17 -8.01
N PRO A 114 -13.50 -10.51 -8.92
CA PRO A 114 -14.65 -9.65 -9.24
C PRO A 114 -15.59 -9.50 -8.04
N PHE A 115 -15.33 -10.24 -6.96
CA PHE A 115 -16.08 -10.23 -5.71
C PHE A 115 -15.15 -9.95 -4.53
N TYR A 116 -15.72 -9.43 -3.46
CA TYR A 116 -15.04 -9.17 -2.19
C TYR A 116 -14.50 -10.46 -1.57
N GLY A 117 -13.35 -10.37 -0.91
CA GLY A 117 -12.85 -11.47 -0.09
C GLY A 117 -13.82 -11.79 1.04
N ILE A 118 -14.21 -13.05 1.17
CA ILE A 118 -15.20 -13.51 2.17
C ILE A 118 -14.45 -13.98 3.42
N LEU A 119 -14.92 -13.53 4.61
CA LEU A 119 -14.37 -13.87 5.92
C LEU A 119 -12.84 -13.66 6.02
N PRO A 120 -12.34 -12.48 5.71
CA PRO A 120 -10.91 -12.19 5.78
C PRO A 120 -10.41 -12.28 7.22
N GLY A 121 -9.16 -12.69 7.40
CA GLY A 121 -8.51 -12.67 8.71
C GLY A 121 -8.45 -11.25 9.30
N LYS A 122 -8.58 -11.10 10.62
CA LYS A 122 -8.61 -9.76 11.28
C LYS A 122 -7.39 -8.89 10.97
N SER A 123 -6.23 -9.49 10.83
CA SER A 123 -4.98 -8.79 10.52
C SER A 123 -4.89 -8.23 9.10
N THR A 124 -5.82 -8.60 8.22
CA THR A 124 -5.76 -8.26 6.80
C THR A 124 -6.42 -6.92 6.48
N TYR A 125 -7.49 -6.56 7.19
CA TYR A 125 -8.36 -5.45 6.79
C TYR A 125 -8.45 -4.29 7.77
N TYR A 126 -7.82 -4.41 8.96
CA TYR A 126 -7.97 -3.41 10.01
C TYR A 126 -6.88 -3.51 11.08
N GLY A 127 -6.34 -2.35 11.45
CA GLY A 127 -5.48 -2.19 12.62
C GLY A 127 -4.01 -2.39 12.34
N LEU A 128 -3.22 -2.47 13.42
CA LEU A 128 -1.78 -2.63 13.39
C LEU A 128 -1.41 -4.10 13.54
N THR A 129 -0.60 -4.59 12.63
CA THR A 129 -0.02 -5.94 12.68
C THR A 129 1.47 -5.89 12.41
N LYS A 130 2.20 -6.94 12.78
CA LYS A 130 3.62 -7.09 12.43
C LYS A 130 3.78 -8.32 11.55
N LYS A 131 4.38 -8.14 10.38
CA LYS A 131 4.62 -9.16 9.39
C LYS A 131 6.12 -9.19 9.07
N GLY A 132 6.76 -10.36 9.26
CA GLY A 132 8.22 -10.43 9.18
C GLY A 132 8.87 -9.48 10.19
N GLY A 133 9.45 -8.38 9.73
CA GLY A 133 9.99 -7.33 10.59
C GLY A 133 9.28 -6.00 10.42
N THR A 134 8.33 -5.90 9.48
CA THR A 134 7.62 -4.67 9.10
C THR A 134 6.31 -4.54 9.87
N TYR A 135 6.02 -3.34 10.36
CA TYR A 135 4.70 -3.01 10.87
C TYR A 135 3.77 -2.63 9.72
N LEU A 136 2.59 -3.21 9.69
CA LEU A 136 1.53 -2.90 8.74
C LEU A 136 0.35 -2.30 9.50
N TYR A 137 -0.03 -1.09 9.13
CA TYR A 137 -1.25 -0.46 9.64
C TYR A 137 -2.27 -0.29 8.51
N VAL A 138 -3.43 -0.93 8.68
CA VAL A 138 -4.56 -0.83 7.74
C VAL A 138 -5.61 0.07 8.35
N SER A 139 -5.80 1.25 7.75
CA SER A 139 -6.78 2.23 8.21
C SER A 139 -8.19 1.85 7.77
N PRO A 140 -9.18 1.92 8.67
CA PRO A 140 -10.58 1.78 8.26
C PRO A 140 -11.12 3.03 7.55
N GLY A 141 -10.44 4.18 7.70
CA GLY A 141 -10.81 5.43 7.02
C GLY A 141 -12.20 5.95 7.37
N LEU A 142 -12.58 7.03 6.69
CA LEU A 142 -13.88 7.71 6.84
C LEU A 142 -14.87 7.36 5.72
N GLY A 143 -14.36 6.91 4.56
CA GLY A 143 -15.15 6.67 3.35
C GLY A 143 -16.10 5.48 3.44
N ASN A 144 -17.10 5.51 2.60
CA ASN A 144 -17.98 4.39 2.28
C ASN A 144 -17.69 3.89 0.87
N ASN A 145 -18.06 2.66 0.60
CA ASN A 145 -17.97 2.11 -0.75
C ASN A 145 -19.20 2.52 -1.57
N ASP A 146 -18.99 3.43 -2.51
CA ASP A 146 -20.05 3.91 -3.41
C ASP A 146 -20.47 2.85 -4.44
N GLY A 147 -19.71 1.75 -4.55
CA GLY A 147 -19.92 0.71 -5.57
C GLY A 147 -20.66 -0.54 -5.10
N LEU A 148 -21.08 -0.64 -3.84
CA LEU A 148 -21.81 -1.82 -3.37
C LEU A 148 -23.32 -1.66 -3.62
N TYR A 149 -23.70 -1.71 -4.88
CA TYR A 149 -25.13 -1.76 -5.24
C TYR A 149 -25.74 -3.12 -4.81
N PRO A 150 -26.88 -3.18 -4.13
CA PRO A 150 -27.87 -2.11 -3.89
C PRO A 150 -27.74 -1.39 -2.54
N LEU A 151 -26.63 -1.52 -1.81
CA LEU A 151 -26.43 -0.94 -0.49
C LEU A 151 -25.35 0.17 -0.51
N PRO A 152 -25.61 1.33 -1.16
CA PRO A 152 -24.72 2.46 -1.06
C PRO A 152 -24.69 2.97 0.39
N PHE A 153 -23.53 3.41 0.87
CA PHE A 153 -23.36 4.04 2.19
C PHE A 153 -23.51 3.12 3.41
N PHE A 154 -23.28 1.82 3.27
CA PHE A 154 -23.53 0.89 4.35
C PHE A 154 -22.25 0.45 5.06
N ARG A 155 -22.10 0.86 6.32
CA ARG A 155 -21.10 0.32 7.26
C ARG A 155 -21.82 -0.22 8.50
N LEU A 156 -21.78 -1.52 8.72
CA LEU A 156 -22.41 -2.15 9.87
C LEU A 156 -21.35 -2.57 10.90
N PHE A 157 -21.49 -2.08 12.15
CA PHE A 157 -20.55 -2.28 13.25
C PHE A 157 -19.09 -1.91 12.91
N ASN A 158 -18.94 -1.00 11.97
CA ASN A 158 -17.66 -0.52 11.46
C ASN A 158 -17.68 1.01 11.36
N PRO A 159 -17.58 1.72 12.48
CA PRO A 159 -17.66 3.19 12.47
C PRO A 159 -16.50 3.81 11.68
N PRO A 160 -16.75 4.95 10.99
CA PRO A 160 -15.69 5.75 10.40
C PRO A 160 -14.65 6.11 11.49
N THR A 161 -13.36 6.03 11.14
CA THR A 161 -12.30 6.17 12.12
C THR A 161 -11.16 7.02 11.58
N ILE A 162 -10.68 7.95 12.39
CA ILE A 162 -9.41 8.66 12.21
C ILE A 162 -8.42 8.07 13.21
N SER A 163 -7.24 7.72 12.73
CA SER A 163 -6.21 7.12 13.57
C SER A 163 -5.04 8.08 13.76
N LEU A 164 -4.64 8.28 15.00
CA LEU A 164 -3.41 8.98 15.35
C LEU A 164 -2.31 7.94 15.59
N ILE A 165 -1.24 8.04 14.83
CA ILE A 165 -0.08 7.15 14.96
C ILE A 165 1.07 8.00 15.49
N SER A 166 1.61 7.63 16.64
CA SER A 166 2.78 8.26 17.24
C SER A 166 3.99 7.36 17.05
N LEU A 167 5.04 7.90 16.46
CA LEU A 167 6.33 7.23 16.35
C LEU A 167 7.22 7.71 17.49
N THR A 168 7.76 6.78 18.25
CA THR A 168 8.67 7.08 19.35
C THR A 168 9.95 6.27 19.21
N THR A 169 11.08 6.91 19.43
CA THR A 169 12.34 6.21 19.61
C THR A 169 12.42 5.79 21.07
N SER A 170 12.35 4.49 21.35
CA SER A 170 12.76 3.98 22.64
C SER A 170 14.24 3.64 22.56
N SER A 171 15.08 4.35 23.30
CA SER A 171 16.40 3.81 23.64
C SER A 171 16.18 2.54 24.47
N LEU A 172 16.51 1.40 23.91
CA LEU A 172 16.66 0.16 24.66
C LEU A 172 17.88 0.24 25.57
#